data_a33f10d17ee6cedf441bd05183a6d294
#
_entry.id   a33f10d17ee6cedf441bd05183a6d294
#
_cell.length_a   1.000
_cell.length_b   1.000
_cell.length_c   1.000
_cell.angle_alpha   90.00
_cell.angle_beta   90.00
_cell.angle_gamma   90.00
#
_symmetry.space_group_name_H-M   'P 1'
#
loop_
_entity.id
_entity.type
_entity.pdbx_description
1 polymer ?
#
loop_
_entity_poly.entity_id
_entity_poly.type
_entity_poly.pdbx_seq_one_letter_code
_entity_poly.pdbx_strand_id
1 'polypeptide(L)'
;MRGVRMLDARRLEVREYPDPAPEGEEVVVRLEAAAICGSDLHGLYQRPGEKGFIPGHEGAGVVVAVDEPRFVKEGDRVVTTAAYACGVCDLCRAGYTIYCRDKRGVYGFGLDGVHADYVRMCERSLLPLPESLSFEQGCLILDPVGTHYHAHKRMGTNASHVVAVFGLGPMGLGATCVGAHLGARVIAVDPIAYRRDLAKKLGAAETIDPAEGDVAQQIRDLTGGYGVDRALECSGRPEPLRIALDMVRHFGHVAIIGEQPEATISPSGHFNRKEITLSGSTCFPLGDYDEIVRLYESGLPAAGMITHRFPIEQAAEAYALFETGQTGKVIFVRDAE
;
A
#
# COMPACT_ATOMS: atom_id res chain seq x y z
N MET A 1 -18.66 -18.83 -6.24
CA MET A 1 -17.28 -18.27 -6.16
C MET A 1 -16.64 -18.62 -4.83
N ARG A 2 -15.30 -18.76 -4.81
CA ARG A 2 -14.54 -18.93 -3.58
C ARG A 2 -14.18 -17.56 -3.00
N GLY A 3 -14.09 -17.46 -1.69
CA GLY A 3 -13.66 -16.24 -1.00
C GLY A 3 -13.16 -16.54 0.41
N VAL A 4 -12.23 -15.69 0.90
CA VAL A 4 -11.66 -15.82 2.24
C VAL A 4 -12.67 -15.38 3.30
N ARG A 5 -12.76 -16.13 4.39
CA ARG A 5 -13.54 -15.79 5.59
C ARG A 5 -12.65 -15.77 6.80
N MET A 6 -12.56 -14.63 7.46
CA MET A 6 -11.89 -14.50 8.75
C MET A 6 -12.83 -14.97 9.85
N LEU A 7 -12.44 -16.03 10.58
CA LEU A 7 -13.26 -16.66 11.62
C LEU A 7 -12.96 -16.12 13.01
N ASP A 8 -11.67 -15.93 13.29
CA ASP A 8 -11.16 -15.48 14.58
C ASP A 8 -9.69 -15.06 14.41
N ALA A 9 -9.06 -14.60 15.49
CA ALA A 9 -7.64 -14.26 15.45
C ALA A 9 -6.80 -15.43 14.92
N ARG A 10 -6.06 -15.18 13.83
CA ARG A 10 -5.23 -16.14 13.10
C ARG A 10 -5.95 -17.39 12.59
N ARG A 11 -7.26 -17.26 12.38
CA ARG A 11 -8.09 -18.33 11.83
C ARG A 11 -8.91 -17.82 10.68
N LEU A 12 -8.70 -18.39 9.52
CA LEU A 12 -9.47 -18.12 8.31
C LEU A 12 -9.73 -19.44 7.57
N GLU A 13 -10.68 -19.41 6.67
CA GLU A 13 -10.97 -20.48 5.73
C GLU A 13 -11.37 -19.89 4.39
N VAL A 14 -11.31 -20.69 3.34
CA VAL A 14 -11.92 -20.37 2.06
C VAL A 14 -13.30 -21.03 2.00
N ARG A 15 -14.31 -20.23 1.72
CA ARG A 15 -15.72 -20.69 1.60
C ARG A 15 -16.20 -20.49 0.18
N GLU A 16 -17.22 -21.27 -0.18
CA GLU A 16 -18.04 -21.03 -1.35
C GLU A 16 -19.14 -20.04 -1.05
N TYR A 17 -19.33 -19.10 -1.95
CA TYR A 17 -20.38 -18.09 -1.94
C TYR A 17 -21.14 -18.14 -3.28
N PRO A 18 -22.40 -17.69 -3.34
CA PRO A 18 -23.04 -17.41 -4.61
C PRO A 18 -22.19 -16.46 -5.47
N ASP A 19 -22.19 -16.66 -6.77
CA ASP A 19 -21.55 -15.70 -7.66
C ASP A 19 -22.25 -14.35 -7.56
N PRO A 20 -21.53 -13.24 -7.47
CA PRO A 20 -22.13 -11.92 -7.37
C PRO A 20 -22.78 -11.54 -8.71
N ALA A 21 -23.91 -10.85 -8.64
CA ALA A 21 -24.54 -10.22 -9.79
C ALA A 21 -24.41 -8.69 -9.68
N PRO A 22 -24.24 -7.97 -10.79
CA PRO A 22 -24.22 -6.50 -10.77
C PRO A 22 -25.60 -5.94 -10.44
N GLU A 23 -25.65 -4.72 -9.90
CA GLU A 23 -26.87 -4.00 -9.59
C GLU A 23 -26.67 -2.49 -9.79
N GLY A 24 -27.38 -1.89 -10.74
CA GLY A 24 -27.27 -0.47 -11.07
C GLY A 24 -25.87 -0.10 -11.56
N GLU A 25 -25.18 0.75 -10.82
CA GLU A 25 -23.80 1.19 -11.14
C GLU A 25 -22.70 0.23 -10.65
N GLU A 26 -23.07 -0.88 -10.02
CA GLU A 26 -22.13 -1.90 -9.59
C GLU A 26 -21.84 -2.86 -10.75
N VAL A 27 -20.62 -3.34 -10.79
CA VAL A 27 -20.14 -4.31 -11.77
C VAL A 27 -19.45 -5.46 -11.08
N VAL A 28 -19.30 -6.58 -11.76
CA VAL A 28 -18.55 -7.73 -11.25
C VAL A 28 -17.19 -7.78 -11.92
N VAL A 29 -16.15 -7.81 -11.11
CA VAL A 29 -14.76 -8.00 -11.54
C VAL A 29 -14.32 -9.42 -11.20
N ARG A 30 -13.87 -10.16 -12.20
CA ARG A 30 -13.09 -11.38 -12.02
C ARG A 30 -11.69 -11.00 -11.62
N LEU A 31 -11.25 -11.47 -10.46
CA LEU A 31 -9.93 -11.12 -9.93
C LEU A 31 -8.86 -12.03 -10.56
N GLU A 32 -7.83 -11.41 -11.10
CA GLU A 32 -6.66 -12.08 -11.67
C GLU A 32 -5.47 -12.00 -10.70
N ALA A 33 -5.37 -10.91 -9.92
CA ALA A 33 -4.40 -10.77 -8.85
C ALA A 33 -4.99 -9.95 -7.69
N ALA A 34 -4.71 -10.36 -6.46
CA ALA A 34 -5.08 -9.63 -5.24
C ALA A 34 -3.96 -9.73 -4.20
N ALA A 35 -3.61 -8.64 -3.54
CA ALA A 35 -2.48 -8.59 -2.64
C ALA A 35 -2.88 -8.47 -1.17
N ILE A 36 -2.12 -9.12 -0.28
CA ILE A 36 -2.27 -9.01 1.17
C ILE A 36 -1.56 -7.75 1.66
N CYS A 37 -2.27 -6.90 2.40
CA CYS A 37 -1.73 -5.69 3.03
C CYS A 37 -1.47 -5.91 4.54
N GLY A 38 -0.61 -5.07 5.13
CA GLY A 38 -0.41 -5.04 6.57
C GLY A 38 -1.68 -4.75 7.36
N SER A 39 -2.59 -3.94 6.81
CA SER A 39 -3.90 -3.64 7.41
C SER A 39 -4.84 -4.86 7.44
N ASP A 40 -4.78 -5.76 6.45
CA ASP A 40 -5.50 -7.04 6.50
C ASP A 40 -4.99 -7.92 7.65
N LEU A 41 -3.67 -7.86 7.94
CA LEU A 41 -3.06 -8.60 9.03
C LEU A 41 -3.45 -8.02 10.39
N HIS A 42 -3.11 -6.74 10.63
CA HIS A 42 -3.27 -6.11 11.95
C HIS A 42 -4.72 -5.69 12.26
N GLY A 43 -5.48 -5.32 11.23
CA GLY A 43 -6.87 -4.90 11.36
C GLY A 43 -7.87 -6.04 11.40
N LEU A 44 -7.57 -7.18 10.79
CA LEU A 44 -8.51 -8.30 10.62
C LEU A 44 -7.96 -9.62 11.14
N TYR A 45 -6.91 -10.15 10.52
CA TYR A 45 -6.40 -11.51 10.78
C TYR A 45 -5.95 -11.73 12.21
N GLN A 46 -5.32 -10.72 12.83
CA GLN A 46 -4.86 -10.79 14.23
C GLN A 46 -5.96 -10.39 15.24
N ARG A 47 -7.14 -9.98 14.78
CA ARG A 47 -8.23 -9.53 15.66
C ARG A 47 -9.25 -10.63 15.91
N PRO A 48 -9.74 -10.78 17.16
CA PRO A 48 -10.74 -11.77 17.49
C PRO A 48 -12.08 -11.49 16.78
N GLY A 49 -12.87 -12.57 16.66
CA GLY A 49 -14.24 -12.55 16.13
C GLY A 49 -14.31 -12.62 14.61
N GLU A 50 -15.35 -13.31 14.16
CA GLU A 50 -15.65 -13.51 12.75
C GLU A 50 -15.96 -12.18 12.04
N LYS A 51 -15.42 -12.00 10.84
CA LYS A 51 -15.71 -10.83 10.00
C LYS A 51 -16.85 -11.16 9.01
N GLY A 52 -17.85 -10.29 8.94
CA GLY A 52 -19.05 -10.48 8.12
C GLY A 52 -18.85 -10.26 6.61
N PHE A 53 -17.61 -10.08 6.15
CA PHE A 53 -17.25 -9.72 4.78
C PHE A 53 -15.96 -10.43 4.34
N ILE A 54 -15.72 -10.47 3.04
CA ILE A 54 -14.48 -10.95 2.42
C ILE A 54 -13.39 -9.86 2.57
N PRO A 55 -12.18 -10.18 3.04
CA PRO A 55 -11.09 -9.21 3.19
C PRO A 55 -10.43 -8.84 1.86
N GLY A 56 -9.43 -7.93 1.93
CA GLY A 56 -8.59 -7.50 0.80
C GLY A 56 -9.12 -6.29 0.06
N HIS A 57 -8.22 -5.40 -0.33
CA HIS A 57 -8.57 -4.12 -0.98
C HIS A 57 -7.62 -3.76 -2.14
N GLU A 58 -6.57 -4.54 -2.36
CA GLU A 58 -5.57 -4.35 -3.41
C GLU A 58 -5.79 -5.40 -4.51
N GLY A 59 -6.57 -5.11 -5.53
CA GLY A 59 -6.94 -6.05 -6.57
C GLY A 59 -6.78 -5.52 -7.98
N ALA A 60 -6.63 -6.45 -8.93
CA ALA A 60 -6.70 -6.18 -10.37
C ALA A 60 -7.36 -7.36 -11.08
N GLY A 61 -8.13 -7.08 -12.12
CA GLY A 61 -8.87 -8.09 -12.82
C GLY A 61 -9.58 -7.60 -14.08
N VAL A 62 -10.58 -8.36 -14.49
CA VAL A 62 -11.38 -8.10 -15.70
C VAL A 62 -12.84 -7.94 -15.31
N VAL A 63 -13.50 -6.92 -15.84
CA VAL A 63 -14.96 -6.73 -15.71
C VAL A 63 -15.65 -7.85 -16.49
N VAL A 64 -16.49 -8.63 -15.82
CA VAL A 64 -17.17 -9.80 -16.42
C VAL A 64 -18.70 -9.70 -16.44
N ALA A 65 -19.27 -8.79 -15.68
CA ALA A 65 -20.71 -8.50 -15.72
C ALA A 65 -20.99 -7.04 -15.34
N VAL A 66 -21.94 -6.44 -16.03
CA VAL A 66 -22.39 -5.06 -15.84
C VAL A 66 -23.92 -5.02 -15.89
N ASP A 67 -24.54 -4.04 -15.22
CA ASP A 67 -25.99 -3.79 -15.31
C ASP A 67 -26.26 -2.44 -16.01
N GLU A 68 -26.03 -1.31 -15.34
CA GLU A 68 -26.17 0.04 -15.91
C GLU A 68 -24.85 0.82 -15.90
N PRO A 69 -23.81 0.34 -16.61
CA PRO A 69 -22.48 0.94 -16.56
C PRO A 69 -22.43 2.26 -17.34
N ARG A 70 -21.58 3.19 -16.88
CA ARG A 70 -21.32 4.48 -17.53
C ARG A 70 -19.86 4.63 -17.96
N PHE A 71 -18.94 3.99 -17.23
CA PHE A 71 -17.50 4.21 -17.36
C PHE A 71 -16.72 2.95 -17.75
N VAL A 72 -17.28 1.75 -17.49
CA VAL A 72 -16.64 0.47 -17.78
C VAL A 72 -17.56 -0.45 -18.57
N LYS A 73 -17.00 -1.44 -19.22
CA LYS A 73 -17.73 -2.49 -19.97
C LYS A 73 -17.10 -3.86 -19.70
N GLU A 74 -17.84 -4.91 -20.04
CA GLU A 74 -17.29 -6.27 -20.01
C GLU A 74 -16.03 -6.38 -20.87
N GLY A 75 -15.03 -7.06 -20.34
CA GLY A 75 -13.71 -7.22 -20.93
C GLY A 75 -12.70 -6.15 -20.52
N ASP A 76 -13.12 -5.06 -19.90
CA ASP A 76 -12.17 -4.03 -19.44
C ASP A 76 -11.26 -4.56 -18.34
N ARG A 77 -9.96 -4.32 -18.49
CA ARG A 77 -8.94 -4.59 -17.48
C ARG A 77 -8.93 -3.45 -16.48
N VAL A 78 -8.97 -3.78 -15.20
CA VAL A 78 -9.17 -2.78 -14.14
C VAL A 78 -8.30 -3.04 -12.90
N VAL A 79 -8.01 -1.95 -12.20
CA VAL A 79 -7.46 -1.93 -10.83
C VAL A 79 -8.56 -1.47 -9.89
N THR A 80 -8.66 -2.10 -8.72
CA THR A 80 -9.63 -1.71 -7.69
C THR A 80 -9.11 -0.58 -6.82
N THR A 81 -10.01 0.30 -6.36
CA THR A 81 -9.75 1.26 -5.28
C THR A 81 -10.53 0.89 -4.03
N ALA A 82 -10.08 1.34 -2.84
CA ALA A 82 -10.61 0.84 -1.58
C ALA A 82 -12.01 1.37 -1.22
N ALA A 83 -12.47 2.50 -1.74
CA ALA A 83 -13.68 3.15 -1.23
C ALA A 83 -14.88 3.07 -2.18
N TYR A 84 -16.04 2.68 -1.66
CA TYR A 84 -17.32 2.89 -2.34
C TYR A 84 -17.76 4.35 -2.09
N ALA A 85 -17.24 5.27 -2.87
CA ALA A 85 -17.43 6.70 -2.71
C ALA A 85 -18.66 7.23 -3.47
N CYS A 86 -19.26 8.33 -3.01
CA CYS A 86 -20.43 8.93 -3.65
C CYS A 86 -20.14 9.57 -5.03
N GLY A 87 -18.88 9.90 -5.32
CA GLY A 87 -18.46 10.51 -6.59
C GLY A 87 -18.78 12.00 -6.76
N VAL A 88 -19.59 12.61 -5.89
CA VAL A 88 -20.13 13.96 -6.10
C VAL A 88 -19.73 14.99 -5.04
N CYS A 89 -19.28 14.57 -3.85
CA CYS A 89 -18.83 15.51 -2.82
C CYS A 89 -17.51 16.21 -3.22
N ASP A 90 -17.15 17.27 -2.51
CA ASP A 90 -15.92 18.04 -2.75
C ASP A 90 -14.65 17.18 -2.75
N LEU A 91 -14.53 16.24 -1.82
CA LEU A 91 -13.39 15.33 -1.71
C LEU A 91 -13.33 14.35 -2.89
N CYS A 92 -14.49 13.80 -3.31
CA CYS A 92 -14.54 12.94 -4.50
C CYS A 92 -14.17 13.71 -5.78
N ARG A 93 -14.68 14.94 -5.94
CA ARG A 93 -14.34 15.78 -7.10
C ARG A 93 -12.86 16.17 -7.14
N ALA A 94 -12.21 16.27 -5.98
CA ALA A 94 -10.77 16.47 -5.85
C ALA A 94 -9.97 15.16 -5.99
N GLY A 95 -10.64 14.00 -6.21
CA GLY A 95 -9.99 12.70 -6.37
C GLY A 95 -9.74 11.94 -5.07
N TYR A 96 -9.99 12.52 -3.91
CA TYR A 96 -9.76 11.91 -2.59
C TYR A 96 -10.93 11.00 -2.16
N THR A 97 -11.22 9.95 -2.91
CA THR A 97 -12.38 9.08 -2.71
C THR A 97 -12.37 8.36 -1.36
N ILE A 98 -11.18 8.01 -0.83
CA ILE A 98 -11.06 7.36 0.50
C ILE A 98 -11.62 8.24 1.63
N TYR A 99 -11.60 9.55 1.47
CA TYR A 99 -12.13 10.52 2.43
C TYR A 99 -13.55 10.99 2.10
N CYS A 100 -14.24 10.31 1.20
CA CYS A 100 -15.63 10.65 0.83
C CYS A 100 -16.50 10.81 2.08
N ARG A 101 -17.26 11.93 2.14
CA ARG A 101 -18.13 12.23 3.30
C ARG A 101 -19.36 11.32 3.38
N ASP A 102 -19.77 10.78 2.25
CA ASP A 102 -20.93 9.91 2.10
C ASP A 102 -20.54 8.59 1.39
N LYS A 103 -19.48 7.95 1.92
CA LYS A 103 -19.07 6.64 1.42
C LYS A 103 -19.94 5.53 2.00
N ARG A 104 -20.36 4.58 1.16
CA ARG A 104 -21.10 3.40 1.61
C ARG A 104 -20.24 2.44 2.42
N GLY A 105 -18.94 2.44 2.22
CA GLY A 105 -18.01 1.58 2.95
C GLY A 105 -16.63 1.53 2.31
N VAL A 106 -15.80 0.66 2.87
CA VAL A 106 -14.46 0.33 2.36
C VAL A 106 -14.43 -1.15 2.02
N TYR A 107 -14.03 -1.47 0.80
CA TYR A 107 -13.89 -2.86 0.35
C TYR A 107 -12.79 -3.55 1.14
N GLY A 108 -13.08 -4.77 1.60
CA GLY A 108 -12.21 -5.51 2.51
C GLY A 108 -12.27 -5.07 3.98
N PHE A 109 -13.04 -4.00 4.30
CA PHE A 109 -13.25 -3.48 5.66
C PHE A 109 -14.72 -3.06 5.88
N GLY A 110 -15.61 -4.03 5.79
CA GLY A 110 -17.06 -3.83 5.97
C GLY A 110 -17.88 -4.11 4.70
N LEU A 111 -17.30 -3.92 3.52
CA LEU A 111 -17.82 -4.44 2.24
C LEU A 111 -16.93 -5.61 1.79
N ASP A 112 -17.49 -6.52 1.01
CA ASP A 112 -16.73 -7.62 0.43
C ASP A 112 -15.58 -7.09 -0.42
N GLY A 113 -14.38 -7.63 -0.17
CA GLY A 113 -13.14 -7.25 -0.79
C GLY A 113 -12.65 -8.23 -1.85
N VAL A 114 -11.35 -8.14 -2.15
CA VAL A 114 -10.73 -8.77 -3.32
C VAL A 114 -10.06 -10.12 -3.05
N HIS A 115 -10.08 -10.65 -1.83
CA HIS A 115 -9.58 -12.00 -1.57
C HIS A 115 -10.64 -13.05 -1.90
N ALA A 116 -11.04 -13.09 -3.17
CA ALA A 116 -12.05 -13.98 -3.75
C ALA A 116 -11.82 -14.19 -5.24
N ASP A 117 -12.61 -15.08 -5.86
CA ASP A 117 -12.62 -15.25 -7.32
C ASP A 117 -13.19 -14.03 -8.06
N TYR A 118 -14.21 -13.41 -7.46
CA TYR A 118 -14.94 -12.27 -8.00
C TYR A 118 -15.25 -11.26 -6.90
N VAL A 119 -15.39 -10.00 -7.27
CA VAL A 119 -15.87 -8.94 -6.38
C VAL A 119 -16.92 -8.08 -7.10
N ARG A 120 -17.99 -7.73 -6.39
CA ARG A 120 -18.96 -6.73 -6.85
C ARG A 120 -18.54 -5.35 -6.33
N MET A 121 -18.34 -4.41 -7.23
CA MET A 121 -17.85 -3.07 -6.91
C MET A 121 -18.60 -2.00 -7.69
N CYS A 122 -18.69 -0.80 -7.10
CA CYS A 122 -19.09 0.39 -7.83
C CYS A 122 -18.09 0.65 -8.98
N GLU A 123 -18.58 0.91 -10.19
CA GLU A 123 -17.69 1.19 -11.34
C GLU A 123 -16.72 2.37 -11.10
N ARG A 124 -17.15 3.37 -10.30
CA ARG A 124 -16.27 4.51 -9.90
C ARG A 124 -15.13 4.13 -8.97
N SER A 125 -15.13 2.92 -8.42
CA SER A 125 -14.04 2.37 -7.61
C SER A 125 -13.04 1.58 -8.46
N LEU A 126 -13.14 1.68 -9.78
CA LEU A 126 -12.28 0.99 -10.74
C LEU A 126 -11.48 2.01 -11.57
N LEU A 127 -10.23 1.67 -11.82
CA LEU A 127 -9.33 2.44 -12.69
C LEU A 127 -8.90 1.52 -13.86
N PRO A 128 -8.79 2.04 -15.09
CA PRO A 128 -8.41 1.24 -16.24
C PRO A 128 -6.97 0.74 -16.11
N LEU A 129 -6.72 -0.57 -16.22
CA LEU A 129 -5.37 -1.13 -16.24
C LEU A 129 -4.85 -1.23 -17.68
N PRO A 130 -3.80 -0.47 -18.06
CA PRO A 130 -3.22 -0.53 -19.40
C PRO A 130 -2.71 -1.93 -19.77
N GLU A 131 -2.73 -2.27 -21.06
CA GLU A 131 -2.19 -3.54 -21.58
C GLU A 131 -0.68 -3.70 -21.31
N SER A 132 0.05 -2.60 -21.16
CA SER A 132 1.48 -2.57 -20.80
C SER A 132 1.77 -3.12 -19.40
N LEU A 133 0.77 -3.19 -18.51
CA LEU A 133 0.92 -3.65 -17.13
C LEU A 133 0.23 -5.00 -16.91
N SER A 134 0.89 -5.89 -16.18
CA SER A 134 0.28 -7.14 -15.72
C SER A 134 -0.73 -6.91 -14.59
N PHE A 135 -1.62 -7.85 -14.33
CA PHE A 135 -2.53 -7.80 -13.19
C PHE A 135 -1.77 -7.81 -11.85
N GLU A 136 -0.65 -8.52 -11.78
CA GLU A 136 0.23 -8.51 -10.60
C GLU A 136 0.82 -7.11 -10.33
N GLN A 137 1.19 -6.37 -11.37
CA GLN A 137 1.59 -4.97 -11.22
C GLN A 137 0.39 -4.10 -10.85
N GLY A 138 -0.78 -4.39 -11.42
CA GLY A 138 -2.02 -3.69 -11.15
C GLY A 138 -2.42 -3.74 -9.68
N CYS A 139 -2.36 -4.90 -9.02
CA CYS A 139 -2.73 -5.02 -7.61
C CYS A 139 -1.78 -4.27 -6.65
N LEU A 140 -0.58 -3.86 -7.11
CA LEU A 140 0.33 -3.03 -6.31
C LEU A 140 0.06 -1.52 -6.45
N ILE A 141 -0.82 -1.11 -7.38
CA ILE A 141 -1.03 0.31 -7.68
C ILE A 141 -1.67 1.05 -6.51
N LEU A 142 -2.64 0.44 -5.82
CA LEU A 142 -3.38 1.14 -4.77
C LEU A 142 -2.46 1.57 -3.62
N ASP A 143 -1.85 0.62 -2.94
CA ASP A 143 -1.14 0.90 -1.70
C ASP A 143 0.39 0.96 -1.87
N PRO A 144 1.10 -0.10 -2.28
CA PRO A 144 2.56 -0.07 -2.27
C PRO A 144 3.15 1.03 -3.16
N VAL A 145 2.55 1.29 -4.32
CA VAL A 145 3.06 2.28 -5.25
C VAL A 145 2.33 3.61 -5.12
N GLY A 146 0.99 3.61 -5.18
CA GLY A 146 0.21 4.85 -5.23
C GLY A 146 0.29 5.67 -3.97
N THR A 147 0.13 5.05 -2.79
CA THR A 147 0.29 5.75 -1.50
C THR A 147 1.66 6.40 -1.37
N HIS A 148 2.72 5.70 -1.80
CA HIS A 148 4.07 6.21 -1.68
C HIS A 148 4.43 7.22 -2.78
N TYR A 149 3.90 7.04 -3.99
CA TYR A 149 4.01 8.09 -5.01
C TYR A 149 3.38 9.40 -4.52
N HIS A 150 2.17 9.34 -3.97
CA HIS A 150 1.50 10.51 -3.40
C HIS A 150 2.30 11.14 -2.25
N ALA A 151 2.85 10.33 -1.34
CA ALA A 151 3.69 10.82 -0.26
C ALA A 151 4.96 11.52 -0.80
N HIS A 152 5.69 10.88 -1.71
CA HIS A 152 6.89 11.45 -2.31
C HIS A 152 6.60 12.72 -3.12
N LYS A 153 5.48 12.75 -3.87
CA LYS A 153 5.01 13.94 -4.61
C LYS A 153 4.75 15.11 -3.66
N ARG A 154 4.02 14.88 -2.55
CA ARG A 154 3.77 15.91 -1.54
C ARG A 154 5.04 16.41 -0.84
N MET A 155 6.02 15.53 -0.64
CA MET A 155 7.32 15.91 -0.06
C MET A 155 8.26 16.56 -1.08
N GLY A 156 7.90 16.60 -2.36
CA GLY A 156 8.75 17.12 -3.43
C GLY A 156 10.05 16.30 -3.59
N THR A 157 9.99 14.98 -3.37
CA THR A 157 11.16 14.10 -3.47
C THR A 157 11.73 14.12 -4.90
N ASN A 158 13.06 14.20 -5.00
CA ASN A 158 13.77 14.21 -6.27
C ASN A 158 15.23 13.71 -6.10
N ALA A 159 16.00 13.70 -7.20
CA ALA A 159 17.35 13.14 -7.24
C ALA A 159 18.39 13.87 -6.37
N SER A 160 18.11 15.05 -5.85
CA SER A 160 19.01 15.76 -4.93
C SER A 160 18.81 15.38 -3.46
N HIS A 161 17.79 14.56 -3.16
CA HIS A 161 17.40 14.25 -1.79
C HIS A 161 17.98 12.93 -1.28
N VAL A 162 18.33 12.92 0.01
CA VAL A 162 18.51 11.72 0.81
C VAL A 162 17.20 11.42 1.54
N VAL A 163 16.69 10.19 1.38
CA VAL A 163 15.41 9.76 1.94
C VAL A 163 15.64 8.60 2.91
N ALA A 164 15.15 8.69 4.15
CA ALA A 164 15.11 7.55 5.06
C ALA A 164 13.73 6.88 5.04
N VAL A 165 13.70 5.55 4.95
CA VAL A 165 12.47 4.75 5.03
C VAL A 165 12.57 3.83 6.25
N PHE A 166 11.64 3.98 7.19
CA PHE A 166 11.59 3.20 8.43
C PHE A 166 10.50 2.14 8.37
N GLY A 167 10.90 0.87 8.52
CA GLY A 167 10.01 -0.28 8.34
C GLY A 167 9.88 -0.69 6.87
N LEU A 168 10.40 -1.87 6.53
CA LEU A 168 10.45 -2.40 5.16
C LEU A 168 9.45 -3.55 4.93
N GLY A 169 8.27 -3.46 5.55
CA GLY A 169 7.11 -4.22 5.10
C GLY A 169 6.70 -3.80 3.68
N PRO A 170 5.64 -4.37 3.10
CA PRO A 170 5.22 -4.03 1.74
C PRO A 170 5.12 -2.53 1.47
N MET A 171 4.65 -1.75 2.47
CA MET A 171 4.56 -0.29 2.37
C MET A 171 5.96 0.34 2.28
N GLY A 172 6.89 0.01 3.17
CA GLY A 172 8.25 0.56 3.12
C GLY A 172 9.07 0.11 1.92
N LEU A 173 8.82 -1.10 1.41
CA LEU A 173 9.40 -1.54 0.14
C LEU A 173 8.88 -0.70 -1.03
N GLY A 174 7.57 -0.35 -1.04
CA GLY A 174 6.98 0.58 -2.00
C GLY A 174 7.59 1.98 -1.90
N ALA A 175 7.73 2.52 -0.68
CA ALA A 175 8.38 3.80 -0.44
C ALA A 175 9.83 3.82 -0.96
N THR A 176 10.57 2.75 -0.70
CA THR A 176 11.95 2.59 -1.18
C THR A 176 12.00 2.54 -2.71
N CYS A 177 11.17 1.70 -3.33
CA CYS A 177 11.12 1.52 -4.78
C CYS A 177 10.78 2.82 -5.50
N VAL A 178 9.72 3.51 -5.07
CA VAL A 178 9.28 4.78 -5.68
C VAL A 178 10.33 5.87 -5.43
N GLY A 179 10.84 6.03 -4.21
CA GLY A 179 11.85 7.04 -3.89
C GLY A 179 13.14 6.88 -4.69
N ALA A 180 13.63 5.65 -4.84
CA ALA A 180 14.80 5.34 -5.66
C ALA A 180 14.54 5.60 -7.15
N HIS A 181 13.35 5.24 -7.67
CA HIS A 181 12.96 5.49 -9.06
C HIS A 181 12.88 7.00 -9.37
N LEU A 182 12.47 7.83 -8.40
CA LEU A 182 12.52 9.29 -8.50
C LEU A 182 13.94 9.87 -8.43
N GLY A 183 14.96 9.01 -8.31
CA GLY A 183 16.37 9.33 -8.28
C GLY A 183 16.92 9.65 -6.89
N ALA A 184 16.13 9.60 -5.82
CA ALA A 184 16.59 9.89 -4.48
C ALA A 184 17.56 8.81 -3.97
N ARG A 185 18.52 9.19 -3.14
CA ARG A 185 19.36 8.27 -2.39
C ARG A 185 18.58 7.74 -1.19
N VAL A 186 18.20 6.47 -1.20
CA VAL A 186 17.35 5.88 -0.16
C VAL A 186 18.18 5.12 0.86
N ILE A 187 18.00 5.44 2.15
CA ILE A 187 18.51 4.71 3.33
C ILE A 187 17.31 3.96 3.93
N ALA A 188 17.33 2.64 3.90
CA ALA A 188 16.22 1.79 4.31
C ALA A 188 16.52 1.09 5.64
N VAL A 189 15.60 1.19 6.62
CA VAL A 189 15.80 0.74 8.01
C VAL A 189 14.79 -0.34 8.39
N ASP A 190 15.24 -1.54 8.73
CA ASP A 190 14.37 -2.63 9.21
C ASP A 190 15.21 -3.68 9.98
N PRO A 191 14.69 -4.28 11.07
CA PRO A 191 15.40 -5.35 11.79
C PRO A 191 15.51 -6.66 11.00
N ILE A 192 14.63 -6.90 10.00
CA ILE A 192 14.57 -8.15 9.26
C ILE A 192 15.54 -8.12 8.07
N ALA A 193 16.58 -8.95 8.10
CA ALA A 193 17.60 -9.00 7.05
C ALA A 193 17.00 -9.26 5.65
N TYR A 194 16.05 -10.21 5.55
CA TYR A 194 15.36 -10.51 4.30
C TYR A 194 14.75 -9.26 3.65
N ARG A 195 14.11 -8.40 4.45
CA ARG A 195 13.50 -7.15 3.96
C ARG A 195 14.54 -6.12 3.55
N ARG A 196 15.65 -6.02 4.29
CA ARG A 196 16.78 -5.14 3.91
C ARG A 196 17.40 -5.56 2.58
N ASP A 197 17.57 -6.88 2.35
CA ASP A 197 18.10 -7.39 1.08
C ASP A 197 17.13 -7.16 -0.09
N LEU A 198 15.82 -7.25 0.17
CA LEU A 198 14.82 -6.93 -0.84
C LEU A 198 14.80 -5.42 -1.15
N ALA A 199 14.91 -4.56 -0.13
CA ALA A 199 15.01 -3.11 -0.31
C ALA A 199 16.22 -2.71 -1.18
N LYS A 200 17.39 -3.36 -1.01
CA LYS A 200 18.55 -3.17 -1.89
C LYS A 200 18.22 -3.49 -3.36
N LYS A 201 17.52 -4.59 -3.61
CA LYS A 201 17.10 -4.97 -4.97
C LYS A 201 16.10 -3.97 -5.58
N LEU A 202 15.36 -3.27 -4.73
CA LEU A 202 14.39 -2.24 -5.11
C LEU A 202 14.98 -0.82 -5.17
N GLY A 203 16.31 -0.69 -5.01
CA GLY A 203 17.03 0.55 -5.21
C GLY A 203 17.48 1.30 -3.95
N ALA A 204 17.35 0.70 -2.74
CA ALA A 204 17.97 1.30 -1.56
C ALA A 204 19.50 1.37 -1.73
N ALA A 205 20.07 2.54 -1.54
CA ALA A 205 21.52 2.75 -1.60
C ALA A 205 22.20 2.14 -0.38
N GLU A 206 21.59 2.31 0.80
CA GLU A 206 22.06 1.74 2.06
C GLU A 206 20.91 1.11 2.85
N THR A 207 21.26 0.15 3.70
CA THR A 207 20.33 -0.43 4.66
C THR A 207 20.91 -0.42 6.07
N ILE A 208 20.06 -0.21 7.07
CA ILE A 208 20.44 -0.17 8.47
C ILE A 208 19.68 -1.26 9.24
N ASP A 209 20.40 -2.06 10.03
CA ASP A 209 19.84 -2.92 11.05
C ASP A 209 19.80 -2.16 12.39
N PRO A 210 18.63 -1.90 12.96
CA PRO A 210 18.56 -1.21 14.25
C PRO A 210 19.15 -2.03 15.40
N ALA A 211 19.41 -3.33 15.23
CA ALA A 211 20.10 -4.16 16.22
C ALA A 211 21.62 -3.98 16.21
N GLU A 212 22.21 -3.41 15.15
CA GLU A 212 23.65 -3.20 15.01
C GLU A 212 24.14 -1.87 15.58
N GLY A 213 23.30 -1.10 16.28
CA GLY A 213 23.69 0.13 16.95
C GLY A 213 22.68 1.28 16.84
N ASP A 214 23.11 2.48 17.20
CA ASP A 214 22.27 3.67 17.15
C ASP A 214 21.96 4.07 15.70
N VAL A 215 20.71 3.86 15.28
CA VAL A 215 20.21 4.21 13.94
C VAL A 215 20.43 5.69 13.62
N ALA A 216 20.21 6.56 14.61
CA ALA A 216 20.39 8.00 14.42
C ALA A 216 21.85 8.34 14.16
N GLN A 217 22.80 7.67 14.84
CA GLN A 217 24.24 7.86 14.57
C GLN A 217 24.63 7.33 13.19
N GLN A 218 24.14 6.15 12.81
CA GLN A 218 24.41 5.59 11.49
C GLN A 218 23.90 6.51 10.36
N ILE A 219 22.70 7.09 10.51
CA ILE A 219 22.16 8.07 9.54
C ILE A 219 23.04 9.32 9.49
N ARG A 220 23.52 9.84 10.64
CA ARG A 220 24.46 10.99 10.67
C ARG A 220 25.73 10.67 9.91
N ASP A 221 26.32 9.51 10.15
CA ASP A 221 27.56 9.09 9.49
C ASP A 221 27.39 9.01 7.97
N LEU A 222 26.26 8.44 7.49
CA LEU A 222 25.92 8.34 6.08
C LEU A 222 25.60 9.69 5.42
N THR A 223 25.27 10.71 6.19
CA THR A 223 24.82 12.02 5.70
C THR A 223 25.79 13.16 6.06
N GLY A 224 27.01 12.84 6.51
CA GLY A 224 27.99 13.86 6.91
C GLY A 224 27.53 14.73 8.07
N GLY A 225 26.68 14.23 8.94
CA GLY A 225 26.14 14.94 10.10
C GLY A 225 24.86 15.76 9.83
N TYR A 226 24.45 15.94 8.56
CA TYR A 226 23.33 16.82 8.19
C TYR A 226 21.96 16.20 8.44
N GLY A 227 21.84 14.86 8.46
CA GLY A 227 20.57 14.15 8.46
C GLY A 227 19.97 14.00 7.07
N VAL A 228 18.72 13.51 6.99
CA VAL A 228 18.03 13.24 5.72
C VAL A 228 17.10 14.39 5.30
N ASP A 229 16.89 14.55 4.00
CA ASP A 229 15.95 15.55 3.46
C ASP A 229 14.49 15.17 3.72
N ARG A 230 14.20 13.89 3.59
CA ARG A 230 12.85 13.31 3.70
C ARG A 230 12.90 12.03 4.51
N ALA A 231 11.84 11.75 5.25
CA ALA A 231 11.69 10.47 5.93
C ALA A 231 10.27 9.95 5.78
N LEU A 232 10.12 8.64 5.57
CA LEU A 232 8.83 7.94 5.56
C LEU A 232 8.80 6.94 6.70
N GLU A 233 7.82 7.09 7.58
CA GLU A 233 7.54 6.14 8.65
C GLU A 233 6.48 5.14 8.17
N CYS A 234 6.89 3.89 7.91
CA CYS A 234 6.07 2.82 7.37
C CYS A 234 5.92 1.62 8.34
N SER A 235 6.46 1.72 9.54
CA SER A 235 6.44 0.63 10.51
C SER A 235 5.21 0.64 11.43
N GLY A 236 4.58 1.81 11.61
CA GLY A 236 3.50 2.02 12.58
C GLY A 236 3.98 1.94 14.03
N ARG A 237 5.24 2.29 14.30
CA ARG A 237 5.83 2.23 15.64
C ARG A 237 6.33 3.61 16.09
N PRO A 238 6.13 3.97 17.38
CA PRO A 238 6.51 5.29 17.90
C PRO A 238 8.02 5.58 17.81
N GLU A 239 8.88 4.58 18.03
CA GLU A 239 10.32 4.77 18.05
C GLU A 239 10.91 5.12 16.68
N PRO A 240 10.60 4.43 15.57
CA PRO A 240 11.00 4.83 14.23
C PRO A 240 10.52 6.25 13.85
N LEU A 241 9.30 6.64 14.23
CA LEU A 241 8.83 8.01 14.00
C LEU A 241 9.68 9.03 14.77
N ARG A 242 10.02 8.75 16.05
CA ARG A 242 10.90 9.63 16.83
C ARG A 242 12.26 9.79 16.15
N ILE A 243 12.88 8.69 15.70
CA ILE A 243 14.15 8.73 14.98
C ILE A 243 14.02 9.54 13.69
N ALA A 244 12.93 9.33 12.92
CA ALA A 244 12.67 10.09 11.70
C ALA A 244 12.61 11.60 11.96
N LEU A 245 11.88 12.02 13.01
CA LEU A 245 11.78 13.42 13.42
C LEU A 245 13.12 14.00 13.89
N ASP A 246 13.93 13.20 14.59
CA ASP A 246 15.27 13.61 15.05
C ASP A 246 16.26 13.73 13.89
N MET A 247 16.17 12.83 12.90
CA MET A 247 17.17 12.71 11.82
C MET A 247 16.82 13.49 10.56
N VAL A 248 15.60 13.94 10.38
CA VAL A 248 15.29 14.86 9.29
C VAL A 248 15.98 16.20 9.54
N ARG A 249 16.66 16.73 8.51
CA ARG A 249 17.39 18.00 8.62
C ARG A 249 16.46 19.21 8.76
N HIS A 250 17.02 20.40 8.97
CA HIS A 250 16.26 21.65 8.91
C HIS A 250 15.51 21.77 7.57
N PHE A 251 14.28 22.23 7.61
CA PHE A 251 13.36 22.35 6.45
C PHE A 251 13.02 21.01 5.78
N GLY A 252 13.30 19.89 6.46
CA GLY A 252 12.97 18.57 5.93
C GLY A 252 11.51 18.21 6.14
N HIS A 253 11.11 17.05 5.62
CA HIS A 253 9.73 16.60 5.66
C HIS A 253 9.65 15.13 6.10
N VAL A 254 8.78 14.83 7.06
CA VAL A 254 8.46 13.48 7.52
C VAL A 254 7.03 13.13 7.10
N ALA A 255 6.84 11.99 6.44
CA ALA A 255 5.53 11.43 6.14
C ALA A 255 5.26 10.20 7.00
N ILE A 256 4.09 10.18 7.67
CA ILE A 256 3.57 9.03 8.42
C ILE A 256 2.70 8.22 7.47
N ILE A 257 3.05 6.94 7.27
CA ILE A 257 2.32 5.97 6.45
C ILE A 257 1.81 4.83 7.35
N GLY A 258 2.66 4.35 8.29
CA GLY A 258 2.30 3.29 9.21
C GLY A 258 1.24 3.75 10.21
N GLU A 259 0.18 2.97 10.38
CA GLU A 259 -0.85 3.27 11.37
C GLU A 259 -0.33 3.02 12.78
N GLN A 260 -0.39 4.02 13.64
CA GLN A 260 -0.02 3.95 15.04
C GLN A 260 -0.96 4.80 15.90
N PRO A 261 -1.38 4.31 17.09
CA PRO A 261 -2.37 5.01 17.90
C PRO A 261 -1.81 6.26 18.55
N GLU A 262 -0.55 6.25 18.96
CA GLU A 262 0.08 7.32 19.72
C GLU A 262 1.56 7.44 19.42
N ALA A 263 2.08 8.69 19.45
CA ALA A 263 3.51 8.97 19.40
C ALA A 263 3.80 10.27 20.16
N THR A 264 4.96 10.34 20.83
CA THR A 264 5.40 11.55 21.50
C THR A 264 6.22 12.42 20.54
N ILE A 265 5.84 13.67 20.43
CA ILE A 265 6.56 14.68 19.65
C ILE A 265 7.00 15.85 20.54
N SER A 266 8.09 16.51 20.17
CA SER A 266 8.57 17.73 20.82
C SER A 266 8.28 18.94 19.91
N PRO A 267 7.22 19.72 20.16
CA PRO A 267 6.88 20.84 19.28
C PRO A 267 8.05 21.81 19.05
N SER A 268 8.69 22.26 20.11
CA SER A 268 9.83 23.19 19.97
C SER A 268 11.09 22.53 19.40
N GLY A 269 11.39 21.28 19.81
CA GLY A 269 12.57 20.57 19.36
C GLY A 269 12.51 20.17 17.89
N HIS A 270 11.41 19.56 17.49
CA HIS A 270 11.23 19.04 16.13
C HIS A 270 10.80 20.17 15.16
N PHE A 271 9.80 21.00 15.53
CA PHE A 271 9.21 21.92 14.57
C PHE A 271 9.84 23.33 14.66
N ASN A 272 9.75 24.03 15.79
CA ASN A 272 10.21 25.43 15.85
C ASN A 272 11.70 25.60 15.55
N ARG A 273 12.56 24.69 16.04
CA ARG A 273 14.01 24.81 15.88
C ARG A 273 14.54 24.26 14.55
N LYS A 274 13.79 23.39 13.90
CA LYS A 274 14.19 22.75 12.64
C LYS A 274 13.32 23.15 11.45
N GLU A 275 12.16 23.79 11.71
CA GLU A 275 11.17 24.17 10.69
C GLU A 275 10.78 23.00 9.77
N ILE A 276 10.62 21.79 10.35
CA ILE A 276 10.23 20.61 9.59
C ILE A 276 8.74 20.55 9.33
N THR A 277 8.35 19.83 8.29
CA THR A 277 6.97 19.46 8.01
C THR A 277 6.70 18.02 8.45
N LEU A 278 5.57 17.78 9.10
CA LEU A 278 5.04 16.44 9.38
C LEU A 278 3.69 16.29 8.68
N SER A 279 3.50 15.22 7.91
CA SER A 279 2.26 14.95 7.21
C SER A 279 1.88 13.46 7.26
N GLY A 280 0.59 13.15 7.20
CA GLY A 280 0.11 11.80 6.94
C GLY A 280 -0.12 11.57 5.45
N SER A 281 -0.09 10.30 5.00
CA SER A 281 -0.49 9.92 3.64
C SER A 281 -1.21 8.57 3.69
N THR A 282 -2.37 8.50 3.05
CA THR A 282 -3.21 7.30 2.93
C THR A 282 -3.79 7.26 1.52
N CYS A 283 -3.55 6.17 0.80
CA CYS A 283 -3.92 6.03 -0.60
C CYS A 283 -3.38 7.19 -1.47
N PHE A 284 -3.98 7.42 -2.60
CA PHE A 284 -3.65 8.54 -3.50
C PHE A 284 -4.93 9.15 -4.08
N PRO A 285 -4.93 10.42 -4.46
CA PRO A 285 -6.04 11.02 -5.19
C PRO A 285 -6.07 10.48 -6.62
N LEU A 286 -7.27 10.23 -7.17
CA LEU A 286 -7.42 9.65 -8.51
C LEU A 286 -6.67 10.43 -9.61
N GLY A 287 -6.45 11.74 -9.42
CA GLY A 287 -5.66 12.56 -10.34
C GLY A 287 -4.17 12.19 -10.42
N ASP A 288 -3.65 11.42 -9.49
CA ASP A 288 -2.26 10.93 -9.54
C ASP A 288 -2.12 9.64 -10.38
N TYR A 289 -3.24 9.01 -10.79
CA TYR A 289 -3.24 7.70 -11.43
C TYR A 289 -2.39 7.63 -12.70
N ASP A 290 -2.58 8.58 -13.63
CA ASP A 290 -1.82 8.61 -14.87
C ASP A 290 -0.32 8.81 -14.65
N GLU A 291 0.06 9.51 -13.59
CA GLU A 291 1.47 9.69 -13.22
C GLU A 291 2.03 8.38 -12.65
N ILE A 292 1.24 7.63 -11.87
CA ILE A 292 1.62 6.31 -11.35
C ILE A 292 1.81 5.32 -12.50
N VAL A 293 0.90 5.30 -13.48
CA VAL A 293 1.05 4.46 -14.70
C VAL A 293 2.35 4.80 -15.42
N ARG A 294 2.64 6.09 -15.63
CA ARG A 294 3.91 6.52 -16.25
C ARG A 294 5.16 6.09 -15.48
N LEU A 295 5.12 5.98 -14.15
CA LEU A 295 6.26 5.43 -13.40
C LEU A 295 6.51 3.97 -13.80
N TYR A 296 5.47 3.16 -13.90
CA TYR A 296 5.61 1.77 -14.36
C TYR A 296 6.17 1.71 -15.79
N GLU A 297 5.64 2.52 -16.69
CA GLU A 297 6.08 2.57 -18.09
C GLU A 297 7.53 3.08 -18.24
N SER A 298 8.01 3.90 -17.29
CA SER A 298 9.41 4.32 -17.23
C SER A 298 10.33 3.31 -16.53
N GLY A 299 9.82 2.12 -16.16
CA GLY A 299 10.63 1.02 -15.66
C GLY A 299 10.67 0.91 -14.13
N LEU A 300 9.66 1.40 -13.40
CA LEU A 300 9.55 1.18 -11.95
C LEU A 300 9.58 -0.32 -11.63
N PRO A 301 10.56 -0.84 -10.85
CA PRO A 301 10.73 -2.27 -10.61
C PRO A 301 9.76 -2.81 -9.52
N ALA A 302 8.51 -2.33 -9.48
CA ALA A 302 7.55 -2.64 -8.42
C ALA A 302 7.22 -4.14 -8.33
N ALA A 303 7.20 -4.87 -9.45
CA ALA A 303 6.99 -6.31 -9.46
C ALA A 303 8.05 -7.08 -8.62
N GLY A 304 9.24 -6.51 -8.42
CA GLY A 304 10.27 -7.06 -7.55
C GLY A 304 9.88 -7.13 -6.07
N MET A 305 8.82 -6.43 -5.65
CA MET A 305 8.26 -6.55 -4.30
C MET A 305 7.48 -7.85 -4.10
N ILE A 306 6.96 -8.47 -5.16
CA ILE A 306 6.17 -9.71 -5.10
C ILE A 306 7.12 -10.86 -4.86
N THR A 307 7.03 -11.49 -3.70
CA THR A 307 7.91 -12.59 -3.32
C THR A 307 7.21 -13.94 -3.31
N HIS A 308 5.89 -13.95 -3.12
CA HIS A 308 5.11 -15.18 -3.05
C HIS A 308 3.77 -15.04 -3.76
N ARG A 309 3.40 -16.09 -4.47
CA ARG A 309 2.13 -16.23 -5.20
C ARG A 309 1.41 -17.47 -4.70
N PHE A 310 0.15 -17.33 -4.39
CA PHE A 310 -0.70 -18.41 -3.91
C PHE A 310 -2.01 -18.46 -4.69
N PRO A 311 -2.56 -19.63 -4.96
CA PRO A 311 -3.96 -19.74 -5.32
C PRO A 311 -4.82 -19.42 -4.08
N ILE A 312 -6.06 -19.00 -4.28
CA ILE A 312 -6.94 -18.56 -3.18
C ILE A 312 -7.18 -19.65 -2.12
N GLU A 313 -7.16 -20.92 -2.51
CA GLU A 313 -7.33 -22.09 -1.63
C GLU A 313 -6.27 -22.16 -0.53
N GLN A 314 -5.10 -21.62 -0.79
CA GLN A 314 -3.98 -21.59 0.15
C GLN A 314 -3.95 -20.30 0.99
N ALA A 315 -5.07 -19.58 1.11
CA ALA A 315 -5.13 -18.31 1.83
C ALA A 315 -4.62 -18.42 3.28
N ALA A 316 -4.89 -19.53 3.97
CA ALA A 316 -4.42 -19.73 5.35
C ALA A 316 -2.88 -19.78 5.43
N GLU A 317 -2.24 -20.47 4.48
CA GLU A 317 -0.79 -20.54 4.37
C GLU A 317 -0.19 -19.18 3.99
N ALA A 318 -0.80 -18.48 3.03
CA ALA A 318 -0.37 -17.16 2.57
C ALA A 318 -0.38 -16.13 3.70
N TYR A 319 -1.44 -16.07 4.50
CA TYR A 319 -1.55 -15.18 5.66
C TYR A 319 -0.57 -15.54 6.77
N ALA A 320 -0.42 -16.84 7.09
CA ALA A 320 0.54 -17.32 8.08
C ALA A 320 1.99 -16.98 7.67
N LEU A 321 2.33 -17.18 6.40
CA LEU A 321 3.64 -16.82 5.88
C LEU A 321 3.86 -15.30 5.93
N PHE A 322 2.85 -14.50 5.52
CA PHE A 322 2.94 -13.05 5.54
C PHE A 322 3.15 -12.51 6.96
N GLU A 323 2.53 -13.12 7.99
CA GLU A 323 2.69 -12.75 9.40
C GLU A 323 4.13 -12.96 9.90
N THR A 324 4.91 -13.88 9.32
CA THR A 324 6.33 -14.10 9.73
C THR A 324 7.22 -12.89 9.46
N GLY A 325 6.81 -12.01 8.54
CA GLY A 325 7.62 -10.88 8.07
C GLY A 325 8.78 -11.26 7.13
N GLN A 326 8.99 -12.56 6.85
CA GLN A 326 10.01 -13.07 5.93
C GLN A 326 9.53 -13.02 4.46
N THR A 327 8.76 -11.99 4.14
CA THR A 327 8.19 -11.78 2.82
C THR A 327 8.31 -10.31 2.40
N GLY A 328 8.25 -10.05 1.10
CA GLY A 328 7.79 -8.79 0.54
C GLY A 328 6.26 -8.81 0.41
N LYS A 329 5.75 -8.54 -0.78
CA LYS A 329 4.32 -8.63 -1.08
C LYS A 329 3.95 -10.09 -1.36
N VAL A 330 2.90 -10.55 -0.71
CA VAL A 330 2.24 -11.84 -0.97
C VAL A 330 0.96 -11.55 -1.73
N ILE A 331 0.75 -12.29 -2.83
CA ILE A 331 -0.42 -12.09 -3.68
C ILE A 331 -1.15 -13.41 -3.93
N PHE A 332 -2.46 -13.31 -4.09
CA PHE A 332 -3.28 -14.35 -4.69
C PHE A 332 -3.30 -14.13 -6.20
N VAL A 333 -3.14 -15.20 -6.94
CA VAL A 333 -3.22 -15.20 -8.41
C VAL A 333 -4.21 -16.27 -8.86
N ARG A 334 -4.95 -15.97 -9.90
CA ARG A 334 -5.78 -16.96 -10.56
C ARG A 334 -4.85 -17.90 -11.34
N ASP A 335 -5.06 -19.22 -11.21
CA ASP A 335 -4.36 -20.19 -12.05
C ASP A 335 -4.65 -19.87 -13.52
N ALA A 336 -3.59 -19.93 -14.36
CA ALA A 336 -3.76 -19.86 -15.79
C ALA A 336 -4.61 -21.08 -16.21
N GLU A 337 -5.77 -20.84 -16.81
CA GLU A 337 -6.58 -21.89 -17.43
C GLU A 337 -5.84 -22.53 -18.62
#